data_ae5027ea48de65d0cfd38da3572223bf
#
_entry.id   ae5027ea48de65d0cfd38da3572223bf
#
_cell.length_a   1.000
_cell.length_b   1.000
_cell.length_c   1.000
_cell.angle_alpha   90.00
_cell.angle_beta   90.00
_cell.angle_gamma   90.00
#
_symmetry.space_group_name_H-M   'P 1'
#
loop_
_entity.id
_entity.type
_entity.pdbx_description
1 polymer ?
#
loop_
_entity_poly.entity_id
_entity_poly.type
_entity_poly.pdbx_seq_one_letter_code
_entity_poly.pdbx_strand_id
1 'polypeptide(L)'
;TGAWSDLDPIRQEIAQRLRQRVLIQPRPEPLGYQVYGAGGIDASAHKQMNDVMSLAPVVAGALMPDAHVGYGMPIGGVAAVENAVIPYAVGVDIGCRMHLTVFREPTADLERLRAKLREAILKGTHFGRALRPKAFEHPLLDDPRLAAVERRLLKNDLRTRAALQFGTSGGGNHFVEFG
;
A
#
# COMPACT_ATOMS: atom_id res chain seq x y z
N THR A 1 -21.67 25.06 -4.41
CA THR A 1 -22.96 24.55 -4.97
C THR A 1 -23.01 24.52 -6.49
N GLY A 2 -21.98 24.89 -7.22
CA GLY A 2 -22.01 25.02 -8.68
C GLY A 2 -21.33 23.93 -9.50
N ALA A 3 -20.61 22.99 -8.91
CA ALA A 3 -19.68 22.16 -9.64
C ALA A 3 -20.24 20.79 -10.14
N TRP A 4 -21.50 20.46 -9.90
CA TRP A 4 -22.03 19.13 -10.20
C TRP A 4 -22.94 19.07 -11.43
N SER A 5 -23.36 20.21 -11.96
CA SER A 5 -24.22 20.28 -13.15
C SER A 5 -23.51 19.91 -14.45
N ASP A 6 -22.17 20.04 -14.49
CA ASP A 6 -21.37 19.86 -15.70
C ASP A 6 -20.76 18.46 -15.82
N LEU A 7 -21.11 17.55 -14.91
CA LEU A 7 -20.68 16.18 -14.97
C LEU A 7 -21.48 15.37 -16.02
N ASP A 8 -20.83 14.44 -16.69
CA ASP A 8 -21.51 13.50 -17.56
C ASP A 8 -22.62 12.72 -16.82
N PRO A 9 -23.62 12.17 -17.52
CA PRO A 9 -24.77 11.52 -16.91
C PRO A 9 -24.42 10.42 -15.91
N ILE A 10 -23.36 9.67 -16.17
CA ILE A 10 -22.90 8.58 -15.27
C ILE A 10 -22.39 9.15 -13.95
N ARG A 11 -21.62 10.22 -14.01
CA ARG A 11 -21.10 10.89 -12.80
C ARG A 11 -22.21 11.57 -12.03
N GLN A 12 -23.22 12.14 -12.73
CA GLN A 12 -24.41 12.70 -12.10
C GLN A 12 -25.20 11.62 -11.34
N GLU A 13 -25.41 10.46 -11.96
CA GLU A 13 -26.11 9.34 -11.31
C GLU A 13 -25.33 8.83 -10.10
N ILE A 14 -24.01 8.66 -10.22
CA ILE A 14 -23.16 8.28 -9.08
C ILE A 14 -23.25 9.33 -7.97
N ALA A 15 -23.17 10.61 -8.29
CA ALA A 15 -23.28 11.69 -7.31
C ALA A 15 -24.65 11.70 -6.63
N GLN A 16 -25.72 11.43 -7.38
CA GLN A 16 -27.08 11.33 -6.82
C GLN A 16 -27.23 10.13 -5.88
N ARG A 17 -26.72 8.95 -6.28
CA ARG A 17 -26.71 7.75 -5.44
C ARG A 17 -25.87 7.95 -4.18
N LEU A 18 -24.74 8.66 -4.28
CA LEU A 18 -23.91 8.99 -3.10
C LEU A 18 -24.62 9.95 -2.15
N ARG A 19 -25.41 10.90 -2.66
CA ARG A 19 -26.23 11.82 -1.83
C ARG A 19 -27.38 11.13 -1.11
N GLN A 20 -27.93 10.08 -1.71
CA GLN A 20 -29.02 9.29 -1.13
C GLN A 20 -28.55 8.26 -0.11
N ARG A 21 -27.23 8.07 0.04
CA ARG A 21 -26.71 7.14 1.04
C ARG A 21 -27.02 7.67 2.44
N VAL A 22 -27.75 6.86 3.16
CA VAL A 22 -27.87 6.98 4.61
C VAL A 22 -26.45 7.04 5.18
N LEU A 23 -26.16 8.07 5.95
CA LEU A 23 -24.91 8.15 6.71
C LEU A 23 -24.82 6.90 7.57
N ILE A 24 -23.86 6.04 7.27
CA ILE A 24 -23.62 4.84 8.06
C ILE A 24 -23.12 5.32 9.41
N GLN A 25 -23.96 5.17 10.43
CA GLN A 25 -23.56 5.53 11.79
C GLN A 25 -22.57 4.47 12.29
N PRO A 26 -21.45 4.90 12.87
CA PRO A 26 -20.57 3.97 13.56
C PRO A 26 -21.29 3.26 14.70
N ARG A 27 -20.88 2.04 15.01
CA ARG A 27 -21.30 1.37 16.25
C ARG A 27 -20.78 2.14 17.46
N PRO A 28 -21.54 2.22 18.54
CA PRO A 28 -21.08 2.85 19.79
C PRO A 28 -19.87 2.09 20.39
N GLU A 29 -19.82 0.77 20.20
CA GLU A 29 -18.73 -0.09 20.62
C GLU A 29 -18.12 -0.78 19.40
N PRO A 30 -16.77 -0.79 19.26
CA PRO A 30 -16.11 -1.52 18.19
C PRO A 30 -16.30 -3.03 18.36
N LEU A 31 -16.40 -3.77 17.27
CA LEU A 31 -16.35 -5.22 17.32
C LEU A 31 -14.96 -5.69 17.78
N GLY A 32 -14.92 -6.78 18.53
CA GLY A 32 -13.67 -7.47 18.85
C GLY A 32 -12.96 -7.96 17.58
N TYR A 33 -11.63 -8.04 17.64
CA TYR A 33 -10.80 -8.53 16.55
C TYR A 33 -9.63 -9.36 17.07
N GLN A 34 -9.06 -10.21 16.23
CA GLN A 34 -7.88 -11.01 16.56
C GLN A 34 -6.61 -10.17 16.51
N VAL A 35 -5.68 -10.40 17.41
CA VAL A 35 -4.36 -9.73 17.43
C VAL A 35 -3.28 -10.80 17.41
N TYR A 36 -2.44 -10.72 16.40
CA TYR A 36 -1.28 -11.58 16.25
C TYR A 36 -0.03 -10.77 16.62
N GLY A 37 0.85 -11.31 17.48
CA GLY A 37 2.08 -10.62 17.89
C GLY A 37 1.86 -9.37 18.75
N ALA A 38 0.90 -9.40 19.68
CA ALA A 38 0.43 -8.26 20.47
C ALA A 38 1.53 -7.42 21.15
N GLY A 39 2.67 -8.04 21.52
CA GLY A 39 3.76 -7.35 22.24
C GLY A 39 4.55 -6.32 21.43
N GLY A 40 4.36 -6.24 20.10
CA GLY A 40 5.08 -5.32 19.22
C GLY A 40 4.22 -4.23 18.59
N ILE A 41 2.90 -4.25 18.81
CA ILE A 41 1.97 -3.35 18.13
C ILE A 41 1.73 -2.10 18.98
N ASP A 42 1.91 -0.94 18.37
CA ASP A 42 1.70 0.36 19.00
C ASP A 42 0.22 0.62 19.32
N ALA A 43 -0.05 1.28 20.44
CA ALA A 43 -1.40 1.63 20.88
C ALA A 43 -2.18 2.47 19.86
N SER A 44 -1.51 3.27 19.05
CA SER A 44 -2.11 4.07 17.99
C SER A 44 -2.65 3.22 16.86
N ALA A 45 -2.01 2.10 16.53
CA ALA A 45 -2.52 1.12 15.56
C ALA A 45 -3.79 0.43 16.09
N HIS A 46 -3.80 0.07 17.36
CA HIS A 46 -5.00 -0.47 18.03
C HIS A 46 -6.16 0.52 17.99
N LYS A 47 -5.90 1.80 18.31
CA LYS A 47 -6.93 2.84 18.23
C LYS A 47 -7.50 2.95 16.81
N GLN A 48 -6.64 2.99 15.81
CA GLN A 48 -7.07 3.07 14.42
C GLN A 48 -7.87 1.82 13.99
N MET A 49 -7.49 0.64 14.48
CA MET A 49 -8.26 -0.57 14.23
C MET A 49 -9.64 -0.52 14.90
N ASN A 50 -9.75 0.00 16.12
CA ASN A 50 -11.04 0.19 16.79
C ASN A 50 -11.97 1.11 16.00
N ASP A 51 -11.44 2.19 15.41
CA ASP A 51 -12.22 3.08 14.55
C ASP A 51 -12.77 2.32 13.31
N VAL A 52 -11.97 1.44 12.71
CA VAL A 52 -12.41 0.59 11.60
C VAL A 52 -13.47 -0.42 12.07
N MET A 53 -13.25 -1.07 13.22
CA MET A 53 -14.19 -2.07 13.77
C MET A 53 -15.51 -1.47 14.25
N SER A 54 -15.57 -0.13 14.40
CA SER A 54 -16.81 0.59 14.68
C SER A 54 -17.67 0.80 13.44
N LEU A 55 -17.13 0.64 12.23
CA LEU A 55 -17.91 0.81 10.99
C LEU A 55 -18.97 -0.27 10.85
N ALA A 56 -20.21 0.13 10.61
CA ALA A 56 -21.35 -0.77 10.54
C ALA A 56 -21.19 -1.95 9.56
N PRO A 57 -20.59 -1.80 8.36
CA PRO A 57 -20.43 -2.92 7.43
C PRO A 57 -19.29 -3.89 7.79
N VAL A 58 -18.44 -3.55 8.77
CA VAL A 58 -17.35 -4.46 9.20
C VAL A 58 -17.93 -5.58 10.05
N VAL A 59 -17.59 -6.81 9.73
CA VAL A 59 -18.10 -8.02 10.41
C VAL A 59 -17.02 -8.80 11.15
N ALA A 60 -15.76 -8.64 10.78
CA ALA A 60 -14.62 -9.27 11.47
C ALA A 60 -13.32 -8.48 11.19
N GLY A 61 -12.31 -8.67 12.01
CA GLY A 61 -11.02 -8.03 11.82
C GLY A 61 -9.86 -8.74 12.51
N ALA A 62 -8.66 -8.39 12.07
CA ALA A 62 -7.41 -8.84 12.68
C ALA A 62 -6.31 -7.77 12.56
N LEU A 63 -5.39 -7.75 13.53
CA LEU A 63 -4.10 -7.06 13.44
C LEU A 63 -2.97 -8.08 13.31
N MET A 64 -2.11 -7.85 12.34
CA MET A 64 -0.93 -8.67 12.09
C MET A 64 0.27 -8.19 12.93
N PRO A 65 1.33 -9.01 13.12
CA PRO A 65 2.42 -8.72 14.05
C PRO A 65 3.20 -7.44 13.76
N ASP A 66 3.22 -7.00 12.51
CA ASP A 66 3.90 -5.77 12.04
C ASP A 66 2.96 -4.56 11.96
N ALA A 67 1.77 -4.64 12.57
CA ALA A 67 0.78 -3.60 12.43
C ALA A 67 1.26 -2.26 13.00
N HIS A 68 1.06 -1.20 12.20
CA HIS A 68 1.40 0.17 12.55
C HIS A 68 0.41 1.15 11.90
N VAL A 69 0.49 2.43 12.27
CA VAL A 69 -0.45 3.45 11.80
C VAL A 69 -0.38 3.61 10.29
N GLY A 70 -1.54 3.53 9.65
CA GLY A 70 -1.77 3.85 8.25
C GLY A 70 -2.62 5.12 8.07
N TYR A 71 -3.09 5.38 6.86
CA TYR A 71 -3.90 6.57 6.58
C TYR A 71 -5.37 6.42 7.02
N GLY A 72 -6.03 5.35 6.62
CA GLY A 72 -7.45 5.12 6.95
C GLY A 72 -7.67 3.88 7.80
N MET A 73 -6.76 2.92 7.65
CA MET A 73 -6.72 1.67 8.37
C MET A 73 -5.27 1.41 8.79
N PRO A 74 -4.98 0.76 9.91
CA PRO A 74 -3.61 0.41 10.24
C PRO A 74 -3.02 -0.50 9.14
N ILE A 75 -1.77 -0.25 8.79
CA ILE A 75 -1.01 -1.21 7.96
C ILE A 75 -0.86 -2.49 8.79
N GLY A 76 -1.00 -3.65 8.15
CA GLY A 76 -1.11 -4.93 8.87
C GLY A 76 -2.50 -5.18 9.47
N GLY A 77 -3.44 -4.25 9.29
CA GLY A 77 -4.84 -4.46 9.65
C GLY A 77 -5.60 -5.20 8.55
N VAL A 78 -6.49 -6.08 8.94
CA VAL A 78 -7.42 -6.80 8.06
C VAL A 78 -8.84 -6.59 8.56
N ALA A 79 -9.76 -6.23 7.67
CA ALA A 79 -11.17 -6.09 7.98
C ALA A 79 -12.01 -6.81 6.92
N ALA A 80 -12.92 -7.66 7.38
CA ALA A 80 -13.97 -8.23 6.54
C ALA A 80 -15.18 -7.30 6.55
N VAL A 81 -15.72 -7.01 5.37
CA VAL A 81 -16.88 -6.15 5.22
C VAL A 81 -17.99 -6.88 4.46
N GLU A 82 -19.22 -6.64 4.85
CA GLU A 82 -20.40 -7.25 4.22
C GLU A 82 -21.08 -6.25 3.31
N ASN A 83 -21.25 -6.64 2.03
CA ASN A 83 -21.92 -5.85 0.98
C ASN A 83 -21.40 -4.40 0.86
N ALA A 84 -20.13 -4.17 1.17
CA ALA A 84 -19.50 -2.86 1.16
C ALA A 84 -18.03 -2.92 0.77
N VAL A 85 -17.48 -1.77 0.42
CA VAL A 85 -16.04 -1.52 0.30
C VAL A 85 -15.68 -0.30 1.11
N ILE A 86 -14.46 -0.28 1.66
CA ILE A 86 -13.90 0.88 2.35
C ILE A 86 -12.74 1.40 1.49
N PRO A 87 -12.99 2.33 0.55
CA PRO A 87 -11.96 2.78 -0.40
C PRO A 87 -10.71 3.34 0.29
N TYR A 88 -10.93 4.01 1.43
CA TYR A 88 -9.85 4.63 2.20
C TYR A 88 -8.98 3.60 2.96
N ALA A 89 -9.46 2.36 3.11
CA ALA A 89 -8.71 1.26 3.70
C ALA A 89 -7.80 0.50 2.72
N VAL A 90 -7.95 0.74 1.42
CA VAL A 90 -7.17 0.04 0.39
C VAL A 90 -5.68 0.42 0.42
N GLY A 91 -5.35 1.58 0.98
CA GLY A 91 -3.99 2.08 1.05
C GLY A 91 -3.55 2.84 -0.21
N VAL A 92 -2.39 3.46 -0.11
CA VAL A 92 -1.80 4.29 -1.19
C VAL A 92 -0.84 3.47 -2.03
N ASP A 93 -0.07 2.59 -1.40
CA ASP A 93 0.93 1.74 -2.05
C ASP A 93 0.32 0.37 -2.39
N ILE A 94 -0.54 0.38 -3.40
CA ILE A 94 -1.26 -0.82 -3.82
C ILE A 94 -0.32 -1.73 -4.61
N GLY A 95 -0.09 -2.92 -4.07
CA GLY A 95 0.84 -3.88 -4.65
C GLY A 95 2.28 -3.70 -4.15
N CYS A 96 2.50 -2.99 -3.05
CA CYS A 96 3.70 -3.13 -2.25
C CYS A 96 3.97 -4.60 -1.98
N ARG A 97 5.16 -5.08 -2.32
CA ARG A 97 5.46 -6.52 -2.34
C ARG A 97 6.80 -6.80 -1.71
N MET A 98 6.86 -7.92 -1.01
CA MET A 98 8.13 -8.52 -0.64
C MET A 98 8.71 -9.28 -1.83
N HIS A 99 10.01 -9.09 -2.06
CA HIS A 99 10.79 -9.87 -3.01
C HIS A 99 11.93 -10.56 -2.26
N LEU A 100 11.92 -11.87 -2.26
CA LEU A 100 12.97 -12.69 -1.64
C LEU A 100 13.92 -13.24 -2.71
N THR A 101 15.20 -12.99 -2.53
CA THR A 101 16.24 -13.62 -3.33
C THR A 101 17.06 -14.55 -2.42
N VAL A 102 17.08 -15.83 -2.75
CA VAL A 102 17.87 -16.82 -2.00
C VAL A 102 19.21 -17.00 -2.70
N PHE A 103 20.28 -16.72 -1.97
CA PHE A 103 21.65 -16.95 -2.41
C PHE A 103 22.08 -18.38 -2.04
N ARG A 104 23.11 -18.88 -2.74
CA ARG A 104 23.64 -20.23 -2.50
C ARG A 104 24.76 -20.23 -1.46
N GLU A 105 25.17 -19.07 -1.00
CA GLU A 105 26.22 -18.88 0.00
C GLU A 105 25.76 -19.38 1.37
N PRO A 106 26.63 -20.08 2.11
CA PRO A 106 26.30 -20.51 3.48
C PRO A 106 26.07 -19.34 4.41
N THR A 107 25.06 -19.42 5.27
CA THR A 107 24.74 -18.39 6.27
C THR A 107 25.88 -18.13 7.26
N ALA A 108 26.75 -19.12 7.51
CA ALA A 108 27.95 -18.97 8.35
C ALA A 108 28.93 -17.90 7.82
N ASP A 109 28.86 -17.56 6.54
CA ASP A 109 29.71 -16.54 5.93
C ASP A 109 29.16 -15.10 6.04
N LEU A 110 27.92 -14.92 6.55
CA LEU A 110 27.29 -13.61 6.62
C LEU A 110 28.13 -12.61 7.43
N GLU A 111 28.65 -13.04 8.58
CA GLU A 111 29.45 -12.14 9.42
C GLU A 111 30.76 -11.74 8.74
N ARG A 112 31.40 -12.69 8.06
CA ARG A 112 32.60 -12.44 7.26
C ARG A 112 32.34 -11.49 6.08
N LEU A 113 31.15 -11.59 5.48
CA LEU A 113 30.73 -10.80 4.33
C LEU A 113 30.06 -9.48 4.72
N ARG A 114 29.77 -9.25 5.98
CA ARG A 114 28.99 -8.12 6.49
C ARG A 114 29.37 -6.77 5.88
N ALA A 115 30.66 -6.47 5.85
CA ALA A 115 31.14 -5.19 5.29
C ALA A 115 30.82 -5.08 3.78
N LYS A 116 31.00 -6.15 3.03
CA LYS A 116 30.71 -6.19 1.59
C LYS A 116 29.20 -6.10 1.33
N LEU A 117 28.39 -6.80 2.11
CA LEU A 117 26.94 -6.77 2.01
C LEU A 117 26.39 -5.38 2.34
N ARG A 118 26.91 -4.75 3.41
CA ARG A 118 26.58 -3.37 3.74
C ARG A 118 26.91 -2.39 2.60
N GLU A 119 28.07 -2.54 2.02
CA GLU A 119 28.50 -1.72 0.87
C GLU A 119 27.59 -1.95 -0.34
N ALA A 120 27.22 -3.21 -0.61
CA ALA A 120 26.32 -3.57 -1.71
C ALA A 120 24.94 -2.94 -1.53
N ILE A 121 24.36 -2.97 -0.32
CA ILE A 121 23.10 -2.28 -0.02
C ILE A 121 23.24 -0.78 -0.27
N LEU A 122 24.26 -0.13 0.31
CA LEU A 122 24.43 1.32 0.23
C LEU A 122 24.64 1.81 -1.20
N LYS A 123 25.38 1.06 -2.03
CA LYS A 123 25.68 1.41 -3.42
C LYS A 123 24.60 0.94 -4.41
N GLY A 124 24.01 -0.22 -4.15
CA GLY A 124 23.08 -0.87 -5.05
C GLY A 124 21.64 -0.43 -4.89
N THR A 125 21.28 0.19 -3.76
CA THR A 125 19.91 0.53 -3.42
C THR A 125 19.70 2.04 -3.48
N HIS A 126 18.62 2.45 -4.12
CA HIS A 126 18.17 3.84 -4.17
C HIS A 126 16.88 3.98 -3.37
N PHE A 127 16.98 4.60 -2.21
CA PHE A 127 15.85 4.87 -1.34
C PHE A 127 15.24 6.25 -1.59
N GLY A 128 13.98 6.41 -1.21
CA GLY A 128 13.23 7.64 -1.31
C GLY A 128 12.32 7.68 -2.55
N ARG A 129 11.61 8.80 -2.70
CA ARG A 129 10.65 9.03 -3.80
C ARG A 129 11.26 9.73 -5.01
N ALA A 130 12.52 10.11 -4.92
CA ALA A 130 13.22 10.75 -6.02
C ALA A 130 13.40 9.79 -7.19
N LEU A 131 13.25 10.31 -8.39
CA LEU A 131 13.55 9.56 -9.60
C LEU A 131 15.05 9.39 -9.76
N ARG A 132 15.47 8.28 -10.34
CA ARG A 132 16.88 8.07 -10.70
C ARG A 132 17.28 9.07 -11.77
N PRO A 133 18.55 9.50 -11.79
CA PRO A 133 19.04 10.45 -12.81
C PRO A 133 19.07 9.85 -14.21
N LYS A 134 19.11 8.51 -14.30
CA LYS A 134 19.11 7.78 -15.58
C LYS A 134 18.05 6.68 -15.57
N ALA A 135 17.28 6.63 -16.63
CA ALA A 135 16.29 5.58 -16.85
C ALA A 135 16.96 4.20 -16.97
N PHE A 136 16.28 3.18 -16.48
CA PHE A 136 16.67 1.79 -16.62
C PHE A 136 15.91 1.18 -17.79
N GLU A 137 16.60 0.50 -18.69
CA GLU A 137 15.98 -0.24 -19.79
C GLU A 137 15.68 -1.66 -19.32
N HIS A 138 14.43 -2.10 -19.49
CA HIS A 138 14.00 -3.43 -19.10
C HIS A 138 12.83 -3.90 -19.95
N PRO A 139 12.80 -5.17 -20.40
CA PRO A 139 11.71 -5.67 -21.26
C PRO A 139 10.30 -5.50 -20.71
N LEU A 140 10.12 -5.49 -19.40
CA LEU A 140 8.82 -5.22 -18.77
C LEU A 140 8.26 -3.83 -19.11
N LEU A 141 9.10 -2.87 -19.47
CA LEU A 141 8.66 -1.52 -19.85
C LEU A 141 8.02 -1.51 -21.25
N ASP A 142 8.23 -2.54 -22.03
CA ASP A 142 7.66 -2.71 -23.37
C ASP A 142 6.39 -3.59 -23.36
N ASP A 143 5.93 -4.01 -22.16
CA ASP A 143 4.72 -4.79 -22.03
C ASP A 143 3.49 -3.96 -22.50
N PRO A 144 2.71 -4.48 -23.47
CA PRO A 144 1.54 -3.77 -24.00
C PRO A 144 0.47 -3.46 -22.95
N ARG A 145 0.46 -4.19 -21.83
CA ARG A 145 -0.44 -3.91 -20.70
C ARG A 145 -0.14 -2.57 -20.04
N LEU A 146 1.12 -2.12 -20.03
CA LEU A 146 1.49 -0.81 -19.50
C LEU A 146 0.80 0.31 -20.28
N ALA A 147 0.82 0.26 -21.59
CA ALA A 147 0.12 1.22 -22.45
C ALA A 147 -1.41 1.20 -22.23
N ALA A 148 -1.99 0.05 -21.91
CA ALA A 148 -3.40 -0.04 -21.57
C ALA A 148 -3.71 0.67 -20.24
N VAL A 149 -2.82 0.56 -19.24
CA VAL A 149 -2.94 1.26 -17.96
C VAL A 149 -2.79 2.77 -18.14
N GLU A 150 -1.82 3.23 -18.93
CA GLU A 150 -1.64 4.66 -19.26
C GLU A 150 -2.91 5.28 -19.84
N ARG A 151 -3.53 4.62 -20.81
CA ARG A 151 -4.79 5.07 -21.41
C ARG A 151 -5.92 5.14 -20.40
N ARG A 152 -6.05 4.15 -19.51
CA ARG A 152 -7.10 4.11 -18.47
C ARG A 152 -6.95 5.20 -17.42
N LEU A 153 -5.71 5.50 -17.05
CA LEU A 153 -5.41 6.51 -16.04
C LEU A 153 -5.28 7.93 -16.61
N LEU A 154 -5.40 8.10 -17.93
CA LEU A 154 -5.18 9.37 -18.64
C LEU A 154 -3.80 9.98 -18.29
N LYS A 155 -2.79 9.12 -18.09
CA LYS A 155 -1.43 9.50 -17.76
C LYS A 155 -0.49 9.00 -18.84
N ASN A 156 0.23 9.92 -19.47
CA ASN A 156 1.12 9.65 -20.60
C ASN A 156 2.58 9.50 -20.21
N ASP A 157 2.91 9.51 -18.91
CA ASP A 157 4.29 9.48 -18.41
C ASP A 157 4.63 8.24 -17.56
N LEU A 158 3.71 7.26 -17.47
CA LEU A 158 3.91 6.09 -16.60
C LEU A 158 5.12 5.26 -17.00
N ARG A 159 5.32 5.03 -18.30
CA ARG A 159 6.48 4.27 -18.81
C ARG A 159 7.79 4.98 -18.45
N THR A 160 7.86 6.28 -18.69
CA THR A 160 9.04 7.08 -18.34
C THR A 160 9.31 7.06 -16.84
N ARG A 161 8.28 7.23 -16.03
CA ARG A 161 8.41 7.17 -14.57
C ARG A 161 8.82 5.78 -14.09
N ALA A 162 8.22 4.74 -14.65
CA ALA A 162 8.59 3.36 -14.34
C ALA A 162 10.08 3.11 -14.64
N ALA A 163 10.58 3.55 -15.79
CA ALA A 163 11.98 3.43 -16.18
C ALA A 163 12.92 4.18 -15.22
N LEU A 164 12.51 5.33 -14.71
CA LEU A 164 13.27 6.13 -13.75
C LEU A 164 13.17 5.61 -12.30
N GLN A 165 12.17 4.79 -12.00
CA GLN A 165 11.98 4.18 -10.67
C GLN A 165 12.34 2.70 -10.62
N PHE A 166 12.61 2.08 -11.75
CA PHE A 166 12.95 0.67 -11.81
C PHE A 166 14.21 0.37 -10.99
N GLY A 167 14.13 -0.63 -10.08
CA GLY A 167 15.21 -0.95 -9.17
C GLY A 167 15.42 0.07 -8.04
N THR A 168 14.46 0.97 -7.79
CA THR A 168 14.44 1.77 -6.57
C THR A 168 13.67 1.04 -5.47
N SER A 169 14.03 1.30 -4.21
CA SER A 169 13.39 0.64 -3.07
C SER A 169 12.20 1.42 -2.51
N GLY A 170 11.92 2.63 -3.04
CA GLY A 170 10.84 3.47 -2.54
C GLY A 170 11.17 4.17 -1.22
N GLY A 171 10.15 4.58 -0.48
CA GLY A 171 10.28 5.34 0.76
C GLY A 171 9.27 4.92 1.83
N GLY A 172 9.31 5.57 2.97
CA GLY A 172 8.46 5.21 4.10
C GLY A 172 8.95 3.94 4.78
N ASN A 173 8.09 2.94 4.84
CA ASN A 173 8.37 1.63 5.46
C ASN A 173 9.06 0.61 4.54
N HIS A 174 9.50 1.02 3.34
CA HIS A 174 10.27 0.13 2.47
C HIS A 174 11.66 -0.15 3.03
N PHE A 175 12.14 -1.37 2.86
CA PHE A 175 13.46 -1.80 3.34
C PHE A 175 14.12 -2.77 2.36
N VAL A 176 15.42 -2.91 2.51
CA VAL A 176 16.26 -3.94 1.88
C VAL A 176 17.17 -4.49 2.96
N GLU A 177 17.18 -5.79 3.12
CA GLU A 177 17.98 -6.47 4.13
C GLU A 177 18.65 -7.74 3.58
N PHE A 178 19.73 -8.14 4.23
CA PHE A 178 20.33 -9.46 4.14
C PHE A 178 20.17 -10.16 5.48
N GLY A 179 19.68 -11.40 5.47
CA GLY A 179 19.47 -12.25 6.63
C GLY A 179 19.72 -13.72 6.35
#